data_a071785d34710792dee91bbbf202775d
#
_entry.id   a071785d34710792dee91bbbf202775d
#
_cell.length_a   1.000
_cell.length_b   1.000
_cell.length_c   1.000
_cell.angle_alpha   90.00
_cell.angle_beta   90.00
_cell.angle_gamma   90.00
#
_symmetry.space_group_name_H-M   'P 1'
#
loop_
_entity.id
_entity.type
_entity.pdbx_description
1 polymer ?
#
loop_
_entity_poly.entity_id
_entity_poly.type
_entity_poly.pdbx_seq_one_letter_code
_entity_poly.pdbx_strand_id
1 'polypeptide(L)'
;YLQSYPNGAFSLNAHYYLSLIGKEQKDETAVLEHTGKLLEYPDSPYSEEALLMRGEILFNHKEYERALADYKQLQARTTTAERRQLGLTGVLRCGVLLKDDIEVIQAATALLAEAKLSPELQHEALYYRAKAYLNQKAVKKAADDLKMLAQDTRTLYGAEAKYLAAQLMYNAGDYAAAEKEILNFIDQSTPHAYWLARSFILLSDVYVAMDKKLDARQYLLSLQQNYHADDDIEGMIQERLEKLK
;
A
#
# COMPACT_ATOMS: atom_id res chain seq x y z
N TYR A 1 6.38 42.68 8.46
CA TYR A 1 4.96 42.93 8.58
C TYR A 1 4.36 42.27 9.85
N LEU A 2 4.56 40.96 10.02
CA LEU A 2 3.98 40.21 11.14
C LEU A 2 4.47 40.65 12.52
N GLN A 3 5.72 41.17 12.61
CA GLN A 3 6.23 41.75 13.87
C GLN A 3 5.46 43.00 14.29
N SER A 4 5.03 43.81 13.32
CA SER A 4 4.32 45.06 13.60
C SER A 4 2.79 44.88 13.63
N TYR A 5 2.29 43.93 12.85
CA TYR A 5 0.85 43.70 12.64
C TYR A 5 0.53 42.19 12.65
N PRO A 6 0.66 41.50 13.79
CA PRO A 6 0.46 40.06 13.86
C PRO A 6 -0.95 39.59 13.44
N ASN A 7 -1.95 40.45 13.66
CA ASN A 7 -3.35 40.20 13.30
C ASN A 7 -3.86 41.20 12.24
N GLY A 8 -2.95 41.75 11.44
CA GLY A 8 -3.30 42.72 10.39
C GLY A 8 -4.01 42.06 9.22
N ALA A 9 -4.63 42.88 8.36
CA ALA A 9 -5.41 42.44 7.21
C ALA A 9 -4.66 41.48 6.26
N PHE A 10 -3.32 41.52 6.22
CA PHE A 10 -2.48 40.67 5.36
C PHE A 10 -1.71 39.59 6.15
N SER A 11 -2.04 39.33 7.42
CA SER A 11 -1.32 38.34 8.22
C SER A 11 -1.42 36.93 7.65
N LEU A 12 -2.61 36.52 7.17
CA LEU A 12 -2.78 35.22 6.53
C LEU A 12 -1.97 35.10 5.22
N ASN A 13 -1.96 36.16 4.40
CA ASN A 13 -1.12 36.20 3.20
C ASN A 13 0.37 36.07 3.57
N ALA A 14 0.83 36.78 4.58
CA ALA A 14 2.21 36.74 5.03
C ALA A 14 2.60 35.35 5.54
N HIS A 15 1.77 34.70 6.36
CA HIS A 15 1.99 33.34 6.81
C HIS A 15 2.02 32.35 5.63
N TYR A 16 1.12 32.50 4.64
CA TYR A 16 1.10 31.68 3.45
C TYR A 16 2.40 31.79 2.65
N TYR A 17 2.84 33.01 2.34
CA TYR A 17 4.10 33.19 1.60
C TYR A 17 5.33 32.69 2.39
N LEU A 18 5.34 32.89 3.72
CA LEU A 18 6.43 32.37 4.56
C LEU A 18 6.44 30.82 4.58
N SER A 19 5.28 30.18 4.58
CA SER A 19 5.23 28.73 4.46
C SER A 19 5.74 28.21 3.11
N LEU A 20 5.46 28.92 2.01
CA LEU A 20 5.99 28.60 0.69
C LEU A 20 7.52 28.81 0.61
N ILE A 21 8.03 29.90 1.16
CA ILE A 21 9.47 30.17 1.25
C ILE A 21 10.17 29.08 2.09
N GLY A 22 9.58 28.73 3.24
CA GLY A 22 10.08 27.63 4.07
C GLY A 22 10.14 26.30 3.31
N LYS A 23 9.11 25.97 2.53
CA LYS A 23 9.08 24.78 1.67
C LYS A 23 10.21 24.79 0.63
N GLU A 24 10.41 25.91 -0.04
CA GLU A 24 11.48 26.08 -1.03
C GLU A 24 12.88 25.97 -0.40
N GLN A 25 13.06 26.53 0.79
CA GLN A 25 14.30 26.47 1.56
C GLN A 25 14.49 25.17 2.34
N LYS A 26 13.51 24.27 2.32
CA LYS A 26 13.46 23.03 3.10
C LYS A 26 13.53 23.30 4.62
N ASP A 27 13.02 24.45 5.05
CA ASP A 27 12.86 24.80 6.46
C ASP A 27 11.50 24.30 6.97
N GLU A 28 11.47 23.03 7.36
CA GLU A 28 10.23 22.39 7.86
C GLU A 28 9.69 23.05 9.11
N THR A 29 10.56 23.64 9.95
CA THR A 29 10.15 24.35 11.16
C THR A 29 9.33 25.60 10.79
N ALA A 30 9.81 26.40 9.84
CA ALA A 30 9.07 27.55 9.34
C ALA A 30 7.75 27.16 8.69
N VAL A 31 7.74 26.06 7.90
CA VAL A 31 6.51 25.55 7.29
C VAL A 31 5.50 25.15 8.36
N LEU A 32 5.90 24.37 9.38
CA LEU A 32 5.01 23.93 10.46
C LEU A 32 4.45 25.10 11.27
N GLU A 33 5.29 26.09 11.59
CA GLU A 33 4.86 27.29 12.31
C GLU A 33 3.80 28.06 11.51
N HIS A 34 4.10 28.37 10.25
CA HIS A 34 3.24 29.23 9.45
C HIS A 34 1.97 28.51 8.97
N THR A 35 2.04 27.23 8.61
CA THR A 35 0.84 26.44 8.33
C THR A 35 -0.04 26.28 9.56
N GLY A 36 0.56 26.14 10.76
CA GLY A 36 -0.18 26.15 12.02
C GLY A 36 -1.02 27.41 12.20
N LYS A 37 -0.43 28.59 11.90
CA LYS A 37 -1.15 29.87 11.95
C LYS A 37 -2.28 29.98 10.91
N LEU A 38 -2.07 29.48 9.71
CA LEU A 38 -3.10 29.43 8.66
C LEU A 38 -4.31 28.58 9.08
N LEU A 39 -4.06 27.48 9.78
CA LEU A 39 -5.09 26.52 10.18
C LEU A 39 -5.87 26.93 11.44
N GLU A 40 -5.45 28.00 12.12
CA GLU A 40 -6.31 28.69 13.09
C GLU A 40 -7.54 29.32 12.40
N TYR A 41 -7.48 29.52 11.07
CA TYR A 41 -8.54 30.08 10.22
C TYR A 41 -8.96 29.06 9.13
N PRO A 42 -9.71 28.01 9.50
CA PRO A 42 -9.96 26.88 8.63
C PRO A 42 -10.69 27.21 7.32
N ASP A 43 -11.45 28.31 7.30
CA ASP A 43 -12.19 28.75 6.10
C ASP A 43 -11.38 29.71 5.21
N SER A 44 -10.08 29.88 5.49
CA SER A 44 -9.22 30.71 4.66
C SER A 44 -8.92 30.03 3.32
N PRO A 45 -8.65 30.81 2.25
CA PRO A 45 -8.31 30.26 0.94
C PRO A 45 -6.99 29.46 0.94
N TYR A 46 -6.21 29.53 2.02
CA TYR A 46 -4.92 28.87 2.17
C TYR A 46 -4.99 27.55 2.92
N SER A 47 -6.16 27.21 3.49
CA SER A 47 -6.31 26.05 4.39
C SER A 47 -6.00 24.73 3.72
N GLU A 48 -6.42 24.51 2.47
CA GLU A 48 -6.14 23.27 1.75
C GLU A 48 -4.65 23.06 1.51
N GLU A 49 -3.93 24.12 1.10
CA GLU A 49 -2.49 24.05 0.88
C GLU A 49 -1.73 23.86 2.19
N ALA A 50 -2.17 24.55 3.25
CA ALA A 50 -1.58 24.41 4.58
C ALA A 50 -1.73 22.98 5.14
N LEU A 51 -2.92 22.37 4.97
CA LEU A 51 -3.17 20.98 5.37
C LEU A 51 -2.27 20.01 4.60
N LEU A 52 -2.11 20.23 3.29
CA LEU A 52 -1.26 19.38 2.46
C LEU A 52 0.20 19.48 2.89
N MET A 53 0.75 20.70 2.99
CA MET A 53 2.15 20.92 3.38
C MET A 53 2.45 20.37 4.78
N ARG A 54 1.57 20.63 5.75
CA ARG A 54 1.76 20.14 7.12
C ARG A 54 1.63 18.61 7.19
N GLY A 55 0.63 18.04 6.50
CA GLY A 55 0.43 16.61 6.43
C GLY A 55 1.63 15.87 5.85
N GLU A 56 2.25 16.38 4.78
CA GLU A 56 3.46 15.82 4.17
C GLU A 56 4.65 15.81 5.16
N ILE A 57 4.89 16.89 5.88
CA ILE A 57 5.97 16.98 6.87
C ILE A 57 5.72 16.03 8.04
N LEU A 58 4.50 16.04 8.60
CA LEU A 58 4.13 15.15 9.70
C LEU A 58 4.26 13.67 9.30
N PHE A 59 3.86 13.32 8.07
CA PHE A 59 4.03 11.97 7.54
C PHE A 59 5.51 11.55 7.48
N ASN A 60 6.38 12.42 6.97
CA ASN A 60 7.83 12.18 6.89
C ASN A 60 8.48 12.06 8.28
N HIS A 61 7.96 12.79 9.26
CA HIS A 61 8.38 12.70 10.66
C HIS A 61 7.78 11.49 11.40
N LYS A 62 7.00 10.65 10.69
CA LYS A 62 6.30 9.48 11.25
C LYS A 62 5.23 9.82 12.30
N GLU A 63 4.75 11.06 12.29
CA GLU A 63 3.63 11.52 13.12
C GLU A 63 2.30 11.22 12.41
N TYR A 64 2.07 9.92 12.17
CA TYR A 64 1.02 9.45 11.25
C TYR A 64 -0.39 9.82 11.70
N GLU A 65 -0.69 9.85 13.01
CA GLU A 65 -2.00 10.23 13.54
C GLU A 65 -2.32 11.70 13.23
N ARG A 66 -1.33 12.57 13.38
CA ARG A 66 -1.48 14.00 13.07
C ARG A 66 -1.59 14.24 11.57
N ALA A 67 -0.75 13.56 10.77
CA ALA A 67 -0.82 13.60 9.32
C ALA A 67 -2.18 13.10 8.82
N LEU A 68 -2.70 12.00 9.37
CA LEU A 68 -4.01 11.45 9.06
C LEU A 68 -5.12 12.48 9.30
N ALA A 69 -5.07 13.19 10.42
CA ALA A 69 -6.05 14.23 10.74
C ALA A 69 -6.04 15.38 9.71
N ASP A 70 -4.86 15.80 9.25
CA ASP A 70 -4.72 16.83 8.23
C ASP A 70 -5.24 16.37 6.86
N TYR A 71 -4.87 15.16 6.43
CA TYR A 71 -5.34 14.59 5.17
C TYR A 71 -6.86 14.35 5.15
N LYS A 72 -7.46 13.93 6.28
CA LYS A 72 -8.92 13.84 6.42
C LYS A 72 -9.60 15.19 6.28
N GLN A 73 -9.04 16.24 6.90
CA GLN A 73 -9.57 17.58 6.75
C GLN A 73 -9.45 18.09 5.31
N LEU A 74 -8.32 17.81 4.63
CA LEU A 74 -8.12 18.18 3.24
C LEU A 74 -9.18 17.53 2.34
N GLN A 75 -9.35 16.20 2.42
CA GLN A 75 -10.34 15.51 1.58
C GLN A 75 -11.77 15.98 1.82
N ALA A 76 -12.12 16.34 3.06
CA ALA A 76 -13.47 16.78 3.42
C ALA A 76 -13.80 18.21 2.93
N ARG A 77 -12.78 19.06 2.73
CA ARG A 77 -12.95 20.46 2.37
C ARG A 77 -12.82 20.72 0.87
N THR A 78 -11.95 19.97 0.23
CA THR A 78 -11.60 20.24 -1.17
C THR A 78 -12.75 19.94 -2.14
N THR A 79 -12.88 20.79 -3.14
CA THR A 79 -13.83 20.62 -4.24
C THR A 79 -13.16 20.06 -5.51
N THR A 80 -11.82 20.04 -5.56
CA THR A 80 -11.08 19.55 -6.72
C THR A 80 -10.73 18.06 -6.58
N ALA A 81 -10.82 17.33 -7.70
CA ALA A 81 -10.51 15.91 -7.74
C ALA A 81 -9.03 15.64 -7.37
N GLU A 82 -8.11 16.48 -7.88
CA GLU A 82 -6.67 16.33 -7.63
C GLU A 82 -6.35 16.42 -6.13
N ARG A 83 -6.87 17.44 -5.44
CA ARG A 83 -6.62 17.62 -4.01
C ARG A 83 -7.32 16.53 -3.18
N ARG A 84 -8.49 16.07 -3.62
CA ARG A 84 -9.17 14.96 -2.97
C ARG A 84 -8.35 13.68 -3.07
N GLN A 85 -7.77 13.38 -4.24
CA GLN A 85 -6.88 12.24 -4.42
C GLN A 85 -5.63 12.33 -3.53
N LEU A 86 -5.03 13.53 -3.39
CA LEU A 86 -3.90 13.74 -2.48
C LEU A 86 -4.29 13.46 -1.02
N GLY A 87 -5.42 14.00 -0.57
CA GLY A 87 -5.94 13.74 0.78
C GLY A 87 -6.22 12.26 1.01
N LEU A 88 -6.95 11.61 0.09
CA LEU A 88 -7.26 10.17 0.18
C LEU A 88 -6.01 9.30 0.15
N THR A 89 -5.01 9.64 -0.66
CA THR A 89 -3.72 8.94 -0.70
C THR A 89 -2.98 9.07 0.62
N GLY A 90 -2.97 10.27 1.21
CA GLY A 90 -2.40 10.49 2.54
C GLY A 90 -3.12 9.67 3.62
N VAL A 91 -4.47 9.65 3.60
CA VAL A 91 -5.29 8.84 4.53
C VAL A 91 -4.96 7.35 4.36
N LEU A 92 -4.92 6.84 3.13
CA LEU A 92 -4.59 5.44 2.83
C LEU A 92 -3.24 5.07 3.43
N ARG A 93 -2.20 5.84 3.13
CA ARG A 93 -0.83 5.55 3.57
C ARG A 93 -0.66 5.67 5.08
N CYS A 94 -1.27 6.68 5.71
CA CYS A 94 -1.30 6.77 7.17
C CYS A 94 -2.02 5.57 7.80
N GLY A 95 -3.19 5.20 7.27
CA GLY A 95 -3.94 4.03 7.74
C GLY A 95 -3.13 2.74 7.68
N VAL A 96 -2.37 2.53 6.60
CA VAL A 96 -1.47 1.36 6.46
C VAL A 96 -0.40 1.36 7.56
N LEU A 97 0.25 2.49 7.83
CA LEU A 97 1.32 2.59 8.82
C LEU A 97 0.80 2.51 10.26
N LEU A 98 -0.41 2.98 10.49
CA LEU A 98 -1.13 2.86 11.77
C LEU A 98 -1.80 1.49 11.96
N LYS A 99 -1.81 0.64 10.92
CA LYS A 99 -2.51 -0.65 10.89
C LYS A 99 -4.02 -0.51 11.14
N ASP A 100 -4.61 0.58 10.65
CA ASP A 100 -6.04 0.83 10.72
C ASP A 100 -6.73 0.32 9.44
N ASP A 101 -7.11 -0.96 9.45
CA ASP A 101 -7.75 -1.61 8.32
C ASP A 101 -9.07 -0.93 7.89
N ILE A 102 -9.78 -0.27 8.80
CA ILE A 102 -11.02 0.43 8.49
C ILE A 102 -10.73 1.65 7.63
N GLU A 103 -9.77 2.49 8.08
CA GLU A 103 -9.34 3.67 7.32
C GLU A 103 -8.78 3.27 5.95
N VAL A 104 -7.96 2.22 5.89
CA VAL A 104 -7.39 1.70 4.64
C VAL A 104 -8.51 1.31 3.66
N ILE A 105 -9.50 0.55 4.11
CA ILE A 105 -10.60 0.12 3.24
C ILE A 105 -11.42 1.31 2.74
N GLN A 106 -11.72 2.27 3.61
CA GLN A 106 -12.50 3.45 3.25
C GLN A 106 -11.76 4.32 2.25
N ALA A 107 -10.51 4.68 2.53
CA ALA A 107 -9.70 5.52 1.67
C ALA A 107 -9.44 4.87 0.30
N ALA A 108 -9.05 3.59 0.28
CA ALA A 108 -8.83 2.85 -0.95
C ALA A 108 -10.11 2.72 -1.79
N THR A 109 -11.26 2.49 -1.16
CA THR A 109 -12.55 2.42 -1.85
C THR A 109 -12.93 3.75 -2.48
N ALA A 110 -12.70 4.86 -1.77
CA ALA A 110 -12.94 6.20 -2.29
C ALA A 110 -11.99 6.54 -3.45
N LEU A 111 -10.70 6.21 -3.34
CA LEU A 111 -9.73 6.37 -4.43
C LEU A 111 -10.15 5.61 -5.68
N LEU A 112 -10.52 4.34 -5.54
CA LEU A 112 -10.91 3.48 -6.66
C LEU A 112 -12.23 3.91 -7.33
N ALA A 113 -13.01 4.78 -6.70
CA ALA A 113 -14.20 5.39 -7.27
C ALA A 113 -13.90 6.67 -8.07
N GLU A 114 -12.68 7.22 -7.97
CA GLU A 114 -12.29 8.43 -8.71
C GLU A 114 -12.16 8.13 -10.23
N ALA A 115 -12.70 9.02 -11.06
CA ALA A 115 -12.79 8.81 -12.52
C ALA A 115 -11.42 8.79 -13.23
N LYS A 116 -10.40 9.42 -12.65
CA LYS A 116 -9.04 9.53 -13.20
C LYS A 116 -8.02 9.18 -12.12
N LEU A 117 -7.74 7.89 -11.97
CA LEU A 117 -6.71 7.40 -11.08
C LEU A 117 -5.54 6.88 -11.92
N SER A 118 -4.29 7.21 -11.51
CA SER A 118 -3.13 6.61 -12.18
C SER A 118 -3.08 5.10 -11.93
N PRO A 119 -2.53 4.31 -12.87
CA PRO A 119 -2.39 2.86 -12.68
C PRO A 119 -1.63 2.50 -11.41
N GLU A 120 -0.59 3.27 -11.06
CA GLU A 120 0.23 3.05 -9.88
C GLU A 120 -0.60 3.22 -8.60
N LEU A 121 -1.38 4.29 -8.51
CA LEU A 121 -2.22 4.57 -7.35
C LEU A 121 -3.40 3.60 -7.28
N GLN A 122 -3.93 3.17 -8.44
CA GLN A 122 -4.96 2.12 -8.50
C GLN A 122 -4.42 0.80 -7.94
N HIS A 123 -3.22 0.39 -8.34
CA HIS A 123 -2.59 -0.82 -7.83
C HIS A 123 -2.28 -0.70 -6.32
N GLU A 124 -1.77 0.44 -5.86
CA GLU A 124 -1.53 0.70 -4.43
C GLU A 124 -2.82 0.57 -3.62
N ALA A 125 -3.91 1.19 -4.09
CA ALA A 125 -5.20 1.15 -3.41
C ALA A 125 -5.81 -0.26 -3.36
N LEU A 126 -5.79 -0.99 -4.48
CA LEU A 126 -6.26 -2.38 -4.53
C LEU A 126 -5.45 -3.28 -3.60
N TYR A 127 -4.12 -3.13 -3.61
CA TYR A 127 -3.23 -3.97 -2.81
C TYR A 127 -3.47 -3.77 -1.30
N TYR A 128 -3.45 -2.54 -0.82
CA TYR A 128 -3.65 -2.29 0.60
C TYR A 128 -5.07 -2.61 1.06
N ARG A 129 -6.08 -2.40 0.19
CA ARG A 129 -7.46 -2.82 0.49
C ARG A 129 -7.59 -4.34 0.58
N ALA A 130 -6.98 -5.08 -0.33
CA ALA A 130 -6.95 -6.54 -0.26
C ALA A 130 -6.30 -7.04 1.04
N LYS A 131 -5.15 -6.46 1.43
CA LYS A 131 -4.46 -6.81 2.68
C LYS A 131 -5.33 -6.51 3.90
N ALA A 132 -5.99 -5.35 3.94
CA ALA A 132 -6.90 -4.98 5.02
C ALA A 132 -8.13 -5.93 5.08
N TYR A 133 -8.69 -6.32 3.93
CA TYR A 133 -9.75 -7.34 3.89
C TYR A 133 -9.28 -8.71 4.40
N LEU A 134 -8.05 -9.12 4.09
CA LEU A 134 -7.49 -10.37 4.63
C LEU A 134 -7.34 -10.32 6.15
N ASN A 135 -6.87 -9.21 6.70
CA ASN A 135 -6.77 -8.99 8.15
C ASN A 135 -8.15 -9.11 8.82
N GLN A 136 -9.19 -8.58 8.17
CA GLN A 136 -10.58 -8.67 8.63
C GLN A 136 -11.27 -10.00 8.30
N LYS A 137 -10.55 -10.97 7.73
CA LYS A 137 -11.10 -12.27 7.29
C LYS A 137 -12.21 -12.15 6.23
N ALA A 138 -12.28 -11.04 5.53
CA ALA A 138 -13.22 -10.80 4.43
C ALA A 138 -12.67 -11.36 3.10
N VAL A 139 -12.39 -12.68 3.09
CA VAL A 139 -11.62 -13.38 2.05
C VAL A 139 -12.19 -13.16 0.64
N LYS A 140 -13.51 -13.16 0.47
CA LYS A 140 -14.12 -12.95 -0.87
C LYS A 140 -13.78 -11.56 -1.44
N LYS A 141 -13.89 -10.51 -0.61
CA LYS A 141 -13.56 -9.14 -1.04
C LYS A 141 -12.07 -9.00 -1.36
N ALA A 142 -11.20 -9.61 -0.56
CA ALA A 142 -9.78 -9.64 -0.84
C ALA A 142 -9.48 -10.34 -2.17
N ALA A 143 -10.12 -11.47 -2.45
CA ALA A 143 -9.92 -12.24 -3.67
C ALA A 143 -10.31 -11.44 -4.94
N ASP A 144 -11.35 -10.60 -4.88
CA ASP A 144 -11.75 -9.74 -5.99
C ASP A 144 -10.65 -8.72 -6.32
N ASP A 145 -10.09 -8.03 -5.31
CA ASP A 145 -9.01 -7.06 -5.51
C ASP A 145 -7.71 -7.75 -5.98
N LEU A 146 -7.35 -8.88 -5.37
CA LEU A 146 -6.18 -9.67 -5.78
C LEU A 146 -6.29 -10.16 -7.22
N LYS A 147 -7.49 -10.56 -7.67
CA LYS A 147 -7.72 -10.99 -9.04
C LYS A 147 -7.48 -9.86 -10.05
N MET A 148 -7.82 -8.63 -9.69
CA MET A 148 -7.54 -7.46 -10.54
C MET A 148 -6.04 -7.20 -10.64
N LEU A 149 -5.32 -7.21 -9.51
CA LEU A 149 -3.88 -7.00 -9.45
C LEU A 149 -3.10 -8.09 -10.19
N ALA A 150 -3.51 -9.36 -10.05
CA ALA A 150 -2.85 -10.53 -10.63
C ALA A 150 -2.89 -10.57 -12.17
N GLN A 151 -3.55 -9.63 -12.82
CA GLN A 151 -3.56 -9.50 -14.28
C GLN A 151 -2.23 -8.99 -14.84
N ASP A 152 -1.44 -8.26 -14.05
CA ASP A 152 -0.12 -7.78 -14.45
C ASP A 152 0.97 -8.16 -13.44
N THR A 153 1.53 -9.36 -13.61
CA THR A 153 2.60 -9.92 -12.77
C THR A 153 3.97 -9.26 -12.98
N ARG A 154 4.08 -8.30 -13.89
CA ARG A 154 5.29 -7.48 -14.06
C ARG A 154 5.43 -6.43 -12.97
N THR A 155 4.33 -6.08 -12.30
CA THR A 155 4.34 -5.23 -11.11
C THR A 155 4.56 -6.04 -9.85
N LEU A 156 5.19 -5.43 -8.83
CA LEU A 156 5.39 -6.08 -7.53
C LEU A 156 4.05 -6.52 -6.90
N TYR A 157 3.07 -5.61 -6.93
CA TYR A 157 1.73 -5.90 -6.39
C TYR A 157 1.03 -7.04 -7.13
N GLY A 158 1.19 -7.09 -8.46
CA GLY A 158 0.59 -8.15 -9.26
C GLY A 158 1.23 -9.51 -9.02
N ALA A 159 2.55 -9.58 -8.89
CA ALA A 159 3.27 -10.81 -8.57
C ALA A 159 2.88 -11.34 -7.17
N GLU A 160 2.85 -10.48 -6.15
CA GLU A 160 2.40 -10.87 -4.81
C GLU A 160 0.93 -11.28 -4.82
N ALA A 161 0.06 -10.54 -5.53
CA ALA A 161 -1.36 -10.86 -5.62
C ALA A 161 -1.61 -12.24 -6.25
N LYS A 162 -0.81 -12.61 -7.25
CA LYS A 162 -0.86 -13.93 -7.89
C LYS A 162 -0.58 -15.03 -6.89
N TYR A 163 0.50 -14.88 -6.11
CA TYR A 163 0.83 -15.80 -5.02
C TYR A 163 -0.28 -15.85 -3.97
N LEU A 164 -0.78 -14.70 -3.50
CA LEU A 164 -1.82 -14.64 -2.47
C LEU A 164 -3.14 -15.27 -2.94
N ALA A 165 -3.53 -15.09 -4.20
CA ALA A 165 -4.71 -15.72 -4.78
C ALA A 165 -4.61 -17.27 -4.72
N ALA A 166 -3.46 -17.82 -5.13
CA ALA A 166 -3.21 -19.24 -5.03
C ALA A 166 -3.21 -19.75 -3.58
N GLN A 167 -2.63 -18.96 -2.65
CA GLN A 167 -2.63 -19.28 -1.22
C GLN A 167 -4.05 -19.32 -0.64
N LEU A 168 -4.94 -18.42 -1.06
CA LEU A 168 -6.34 -18.45 -0.64
C LEU A 168 -7.06 -19.71 -1.12
N MET A 169 -6.80 -20.15 -2.36
CA MET A 169 -7.35 -21.39 -2.89
C MET A 169 -6.85 -22.60 -2.10
N TYR A 170 -5.53 -22.65 -1.82
CA TYR A 170 -4.93 -23.69 -0.98
C TYR A 170 -5.56 -23.73 0.42
N ASN A 171 -5.71 -22.58 1.07
CA ASN A 171 -6.30 -22.48 2.41
C ASN A 171 -7.79 -22.89 2.43
N ALA A 172 -8.48 -22.76 1.30
CA ALA A 172 -9.86 -23.21 1.13
C ALA A 172 -9.98 -24.72 0.83
N GLY A 173 -8.85 -25.42 0.68
CA GLY A 173 -8.80 -26.85 0.31
C GLY A 173 -9.00 -27.12 -1.19
N ASP A 174 -9.09 -26.08 -2.02
CA ASP A 174 -9.18 -26.20 -3.48
C ASP A 174 -7.77 -26.33 -4.08
N TYR A 175 -7.17 -27.48 -3.85
CA TYR A 175 -5.79 -27.76 -4.28
C TYR A 175 -5.64 -27.77 -5.79
N ALA A 176 -6.66 -28.21 -6.53
CA ALA A 176 -6.63 -28.23 -7.98
C ALA A 176 -6.64 -26.80 -8.58
N ALA A 177 -7.42 -25.90 -8.02
CA ALA A 177 -7.42 -24.50 -8.43
C ALA A 177 -6.09 -23.82 -8.05
N ALA A 178 -5.55 -24.10 -6.85
CA ALA A 178 -4.26 -23.57 -6.42
C ALA A 178 -3.11 -24.03 -7.33
N GLU A 179 -3.05 -25.33 -7.65
CA GLU A 179 -2.07 -25.89 -8.61
C GLU A 179 -2.12 -25.15 -9.95
N LYS A 180 -3.31 -25.04 -10.53
CA LYS A 180 -3.52 -24.37 -11.83
C LYS A 180 -3.08 -22.90 -11.79
N GLU A 181 -3.42 -22.17 -10.71
CA GLU A 181 -3.07 -20.76 -10.57
C GLU A 181 -1.56 -20.57 -10.43
N ILE A 182 -0.88 -21.42 -9.67
CA ILE A 182 0.57 -21.38 -9.51
C ILE A 182 1.28 -21.73 -10.82
N LEU A 183 0.89 -22.80 -11.50
CA LEU A 183 1.48 -23.18 -12.79
C LEU A 183 1.30 -22.06 -13.83
N ASN A 184 0.13 -21.44 -13.86
CA ASN A 184 -0.10 -20.27 -14.72
C ASN A 184 0.85 -19.10 -14.38
N PHE A 185 1.17 -18.88 -13.10
CA PHE A 185 2.12 -17.86 -12.71
C PHE A 185 3.55 -18.21 -13.11
N ILE A 186 3.94 -19.46 -12.97
CA ILE A 186 5.27 -19.97 -13.38
C ILE A 186 5.49 -19.78 -14.89
N ASP A 187 4.46 -19.98 -15.69
CA ASP A 187 4.51 -19.80 -17.16
C ASP A 187 4.56 -18.33 -17.58
N GLN A 188 4.21 -17.40 -16.69
CA GLN A 188 4.28 -15.97 -16.95
C GLN A 188 5.68 -15.44 -16.61
N SER A 189 6.26 -14.65 -17.54
CA SER A 189 7.50 -13.94 -17.23
C SER A 189 7.26 -12.83 -16.21
N THR A 190 7.88 -12.97 -15.03
CA THR A 190 7.87 -11.94 -13.99
C THR A 190 9.28 -11.59 -13.56
N PRO A 191 9.62 -10.29 -13.32
CA PRO A 191 10.90 -9.91 -12.75
C PRO A 191 10.99 -10.16 -11.23
N HIS A 192 9.88 -10.55 -10.58
CA HIS A 192 9.76 -10.69 -9.14
C HIS A 192 10.06 -12.11 -8.67
N ALA A 193 11.35 -12.51 -8.76
CA ALA A 193 11.82 -13.85 -8.46
C ALA A 193 11.42 -14.37 -7.07
N TYR A 194 11.35 -13.48 -6.07
CA TYR A 194 10.91 -13.85 -4.71
C TYR A 194 9.49 -14.42 -4.69
N TRP A 195 8.53 -13.74 -5.33
CA TRP A 195 7.14 -14.22 -5.35
C TRP A 195 6.97 -15.48 -6.19
N LEU A 196 7.79 -15.62 -7.23
CA LEU A 196 7.85 -16.86 -8.00
C LEU A 196 8.38 -18.01 -7.14
N ALA A 197 9.47 -17.81 -6.40
CA ALA A 197 10.01 -18.80 -5.46
C ALA A 197 8.99 -19.19 -4.37
N ARG A 198 8.30 -18.20 -3.79
CA ARG A 198 7.20 -18.43 -2.84
C ARG A 198 6.10 -19.30 -3.45
N SER A 199 5.82 -19.12 -4.74
CA SER A 199 4.80 -19.92 -5.45
C SER A 199 5.25 -21.35 -5.70
N PHE A 200 6.52 -21.59 -5.97
CA PHE A 200 7.08 -22.95 -6.03
C PHE A 200 6.99 -23.68 -4.69
N ILE A 201 7.26 -22.97 -3.59
CA ILE A 201 7.11 -23.52 -2.24
C ILE A 201 5.64 -23.88 -1.97
N LEU A 202 4.71 -23.00 -2.32
CA LEU A 202 3.28 -23.25 -2.17
C LEU A 202 2.82 -24.41 -3.05
N LEU A 203 3.37 -24.58 -4.26
CA LEU A 203 3.09 -25.71 -5.14
C LEU A 203 3.52 -27.03 -4.49
N SER A 204 4.67 -27.04 -3.81
CA SER A 204 5.09 -28.19 -3.04
C SER A 204 4.09 -28.53 -1.91
N ASP A 205 3.60 -27.52 -1.18
CA ASP A 205 2.59 -27.71 -0.13
C ASP A 205 1.27 -28.25 -0.73
N VAL A 206 0.87 -27.78 -1.91
CA VAL A 206 -0.29 -28.27 -2.67
C VAL A 206 -0.11 -29.75 -3.04
N TYR A 207 1.05 -30.12 -3.57
CA TYR A 207 1.33 -31.51 -3.94
C TYR A 207 1.37 -32.47 -2.74
N VAL A 208 1.90 -32.00 -1.60
CA VAL A 208 1.81 -32.77 -0.36
C VAL A 208 0.36 -33.02 0.04
N ALA A 209 -0.49 -31.99 -0.03
CA ALA A 209 -1.92 -32.11 0.29
C ALA A 209 -2.67 -33.03 -0.70
N MET A 210 -2.17 -33.17 -1.94
CA MET A 210 -2.70 -34.08 -2.96
C MET A 210 -2.05 -35.48 -2.93
N ASP A 211 -1.26 -35.78 -1.90
CA ASP A 211 -0.47 -37.03 -1.75
C ASP A 211 0.57 -37.29 -2.87
N LYS A 212 1.02 -36.23 -3.55
CA LYS A 212 2.04 -36.27 -4.60
C LYS A 212 3.43 -35.90 -4.04
N LYS A 213 3.90 -36.61 -3.02
CA LYS A 213 5.11 -36.24 -2.27
C LYS A 213 6.40 -36.23 -3.11
N LEU A 214 6.49 -37.09 -4.13
CA LEU A 214 7.65 -37.11 -5.02
C LEU A 214 7.73 -35.83 -5.87
N ASP A 215 6.62 -35.39 -6.40
CA ASP A 215 6.55 -34.14 -7.18
C ASP A 215 6.87 -32.93 -6.29
N ALA A 216 6.30 -32.89 -5.08
CA ALA A 216 6.60 -31.85 -4.09
C ALA A 216 8.10 -31.73 -3.84
N ARG A 217 8.77 -32.89 -3.61
CA ARG A 217 10.22 -32.92 -3.38
C ARG A 217 11.03 -32.45 -4.60
N GLN A 218 10.62 -32.84 -5.79
CA GLN A 218 11.31 -32.44 -7.04
C GLN A 218 11.27 -30.91 -7.23
N TYR A 219 10.11 -30.27 -7.03
CA TYR A 219 9.98 -28.82 -7.14
C TYR A 219 10.85 -28.08 -6.12
N LEU A 220 10.90 -28.54 -4.87
CA LEU A 220 11.77 -27.95 -3.84
C LEU A 220 13.26 -28.09 -4.18
N LEU A 221 13.70 -29.26 -4.64
CA LEU A 221 15.09 -29.48 -5.04
C LEU A 221 15.48 -28.63 -6.26
N SER A 222 14.57 -28.51 -7.24
CA SER A 222 14.78 -27.64 -8.39
C SER A 222 14.89 -26.18 -7.97
N LEU A 223 14.02 -25.71 -7.06
CA LEU A 223 14.08 -24.36 -6.55
C LEU A 223 15.39 -24.10 -5.80
N GLN A 224 15.83 -25.03 -4.93
CA GLN A 224 17.09 -24.94 -4.20
C GLN A 224 18.31 -24.82 -5.11
N GLN A 225 18.28 -25.50 -6.26
CA GLN A 225 19.38 -25.45 -7.23
C GLN A 225 19.42 -24.15 -8.06
N ASN A 226 18.29 -23.48 -8.22
CA ASN A 226 18.16 -22.38 -9.18
C ASN A 226 17.89 -21.01 -8.52
N TYR A 227 17.57 -20.96 -7.24
CA TYR A 227 17.29 -19.74 -6.52
C TYR A 227 18.37 -19.44 -5.49
N HIS A 228 19.05 -18.30 -5.65
CA HIS A 228 20.15 -17.90 -4.79
C HIS A 228 19.97 -16.40 -4.44
N ALA A 229 19.27 -16.13 -3.35
CA ALA A 229 19.10 -14.79 -2.81
C ALA A 229 19.31 -14.82 -1.28
N ASP A 230 19.68 -13.70 -0.72
CA ASP A 230 19.82 -13.55 0.74
C ASP A 230 18.46 -13.16 1.35
N ASP A 231 17.56 -14.17 1.43
CA ASP A 231 16.21 -14.05 1.96
C ASP A 231 15.76 -15.33 2.69
N ASP A 232 14.45 -15.46 2.99
CA ASP A 232 13.88 -16.57 3.77
C ASP A 232 13.61 -17.86 2.96
N ILE A 233 13.78 -17.84 1.64
CA ILE A 233 13.40 -18.94 0.74
C ILE A 233 14.19 -20.21 1.05
N GLU A 234 15.51 -20.12 1.24
CA GLU A 234 16.33 -21.30 1.56
C GLU A 234 15.85 -21.99 2.84
N GLY A 235 15.58 -21.23 3.90
CA GLY A 235 15.04 -21.77 5.15
C GLY A 235 13.69 -22.47 4.95
N MET A 236 12.81 -21.89 4.13
CA MET A 236 11.50 -22.45 3.82
C MET A 236 11.61 -23.78 3.03
N ILE A 237 12.57 -23.88 2.13
CA ILE A 237 12.85 -25.11 1.36
C ILE A 237 13.35 -26.20 2.31
N GLN A 238 14.34 -25.91 3.14
CA GLN A 238 14.94 -26.87 4.08
C GLN A 238 13.90 -27.46 5.02
N GLU A 239 13.06 -26.62 5.63
CA GLU A 239 11.98 -27.07 6.53
C GLU A 239 11.05 -28.11 5.86
N ARG A 240 10.70 -27.88 4.58
CA ARG A 240 9.80 -28.78 3.83
C ARG A 240 10.47 -30.04 3.37
N LEU A 241 11.72 -29.96 2.92
CA LEU A 241 12.50 -31.15 2.53
C LEU A 241 12.71 -32.09 3.71
N GLU A 242 12.88 -31.57 4.93
CA GLU A 242 12.99 -32.39 6.14
C GLU A 242 11.70 -33.17 6.44
N LYS A 243 10.54 -32.55 6.23
CA LYS A 243 9.22 -33.20 6.40
C LYS A 243 8.91 -34.24 5.33
N LEU A 244 9.65 -34.24 4.21
CA LEU A 244 9.48 -35.16 3.09
C LEU A 244 10.53 -36.31 3.06
N LYS A 245 11.34 -36.44 4.10
CA LYS A 245 12.23 -37.61 4.31
C LYS A 245 11.41 -38.78 4.81
#